data_ab3af4cd8b10bced62257884ead5de2c
#
_entry.id   ab3af4cd8b10bced62257884ead5de2c
#
_cell.length_a   1.000
_cell.length_b   1.000
_cell.length_c   1.000
_cell.angle_alpha   90.00
_cell.angle_beta   90.00
_cell.angle_gamma   90.00
#
_symmetry.space_group_name_H-M   'P 1'
#
loop_
_entity.id
_entity.type
_entity.pdbx_description
1 polymer ?
#
loop_
_entity_poly.entity_id
_entity_poly.type
_entity_poly.pdbx_seq_one_letter_code
_entity_poly.pdbx_strand_id
1 'polypeptide(L)'
;MTRANPLFPYVYRLGQPIFDRLFYNRYRRAALAHATGRLLMVGLGPGADLKYLPPAVTSVAAVEPVAAFRRMASRLAVRRGVAADILDGTGESIPFADNSFDSVHLGLVLCSVGDVAATLSEIRRVLVPGGRLVVLEHIRGEGATGRLQDLIATPWSWVAGGCKPNRRTGEAIAAAGFDIAGLRAVRTPVPFPCKPHLQGFATLVD
;
A
#
# COMPACT_ATOMS: atom_id res chain seq x y z
N MET A 1 9.27 0.15 13.01
CA MET A 1 9.40 1.38 12.18
C MET A 1 10.67 2.11 12.56
N THR A 2 11.62 2.28 11.64
CA THR A 2 12.74 3.22 11.80
C THR A 2 12.16 4.60 12.12
N ARG A 3 12.78 5.33 13.08
CA ARG A 3 12.38 6.69 13.49
C ARG A 3 12.23 7.56 12.24
N ALA A 4 11.01 7.68 11.74
CA ALA A 4 10.73 8.53 10.59
C ALA A 4 11.03 9.97 10.98
N ASN A 5 11.72 10.69 10.09
CA ASN A 5 11.93 12.12 10.23
C ASN A 5 10.59 12.80 10.57
N PRO A 6 10.43 13.51 11.70
CA PRO A 6 9.17 14.10 12.12
C PRO A 6 8.63 15.14 11.11
N LEU A 7 9.48 15.67 10.25
CA LEU A 7 9.08 16.58 9.17
C LEU A 7 8.55 15.85 7.93
N PHE A 8 8.83 14.53 7.79
CA PHE A 8 8.42 13.76 6.61
C PHE A 8 6.92 13.86 6.30
N PRO A 9 5.98 13.73 7.26
CA PRO A 9 4.56 13.83 6.98
C PRO A 9 4.14 15.19 6.38
N TYR A 10 4.80 16.27 6.78
CA TYR A 10 4.49 17.63 6.30
C TYR A 10 5.04 17.87 4.89
N VAL A 11 6.29 17.46 4.64
CA VAL A 11 6.92 17.53 3.30
C VAL A 11 6.16 16.65 2.32
N TYR A 12 5.85 15.42 2.73
CA TYR A 12 5.06 14.47 1.93
C TYR A 12 3.69 15.03 1.57
N ARG A 13 3.00 15.65 2.52
CA ARG A 13 1.69 16.29 2.30
C ARG A 13 1.72 17.35 1.19
N LEU A 14 2.78 18.16 1.12
CA LEU A 14 2.89 19.23 0.13
C LEU A 14 3.19 18.70 -1.28
N GLY A 15 4.06 17.72 -1.38
CA GLY A 15 4.49 17.15 -2.67
C GLY A 15 3.54 16.10 -3.24
N GLN A 16 2.91 15.31 -2.38
CA GLN A 16 2.11 14.15 -2.79
C GLN A 16 0.98 14.48 -3.78
N PRO A 17 0.14 15.52 -3.61
CA PRO A 17 -0.96 15.77 -4.54
C PRO A 17 -0.48 16.05 -5.97
N ILE A 18 0.63 16.76 -6.12
CA ILE A 18 1.24 17.05 -7.41
C ILE A 18 1.85 15.77 -7.99
N PHE A 19 2.58 15.02 -7.18
CA PHE A 19 3.22 13.78 -7.58
C PHE A 19 2.18 12.71 -7.99
N ASP A 20 1.11 12.56 -7.22
CA ASP A 20 0.00 11.66 -7.55
C ASP A 20 -0.67 12.05 -8.86
N ARG A 21 -0.93 13.35 -9.06
CA ARG A 21 -1.57 13.85 -10.29
C ARG A 21 -0.73 13.55 -11.53
N LEU A 22 0.58 13.70 -11.43
CA LEU A 22 1.50 13.51 -12.54
C LEU A 22 1.78 12.02 -12.82
N PHE A 23 1.87 11.19 -11.77
CA PHE A 23 2.45 9.86 -11.91
C PHE A 23 1.54 8.71 -11.49
N TYR A 24 0.64 8.89 -10.48
CA TYR A 24 -0.04 7.76 -9.84
C TYR A 24 -1.55 7.65 -10.09
N ASN A 25 -2.24 8.72 -10.46
CA ASN A 25 -3.71 8.74 -10.53
C ASN A 25 -4.32 7.55 -11.27
N ARG A 26 -3.80 7.24 -12.48
CA ARG A 26 -4.31 6.12 -13.29
C ARG A 26 -4.01 4.76 -12.67
N TYR A 27 -2.85 4.62 -12.03
CA TYR A 27 -2.43 3.35 -11.44
C TYR A 27 -3.20 3.05 -10.14
N ARG A 28 -3.41 4.06 -9.29
CA ARG A 28 -4.24 3.92 -8.09
C ARG A 28 -5.67 3.53 -8.44
N ARG A 29 -6.27 4.21 -9.43
CA ARG A 29 -7.61 3.88 -9.93
C ARG A 29 -7.67 2.46 -10.47
N ALA A 30 -6.70 2.05 -11.27
CA ALA A 30 -6.66 0.73 -11.88
C ALA A 30 -6.44 -0.39 -10.84
N ALA A 31 -5.64 -0.15 -9.80
CA ALA A 31 -5.48 -1.09 -8.70
C ALA A 31 -6.78 -1.23 -7.92
N LEU A 32 -7.34 -0.12 -7.42
CA LEU A 32 -8.54 -0.13 -6.59
C LEU A 32 -9.80 -0.62 -7.32
N ALA A 33 -9.82 -0.61 -8.67
CA ALA A 33 -10.92 -1.21 -9.43
C ALA A 33 -11.17 -2.70 -9.12
N HIS A 34 -10.19 -3.40 -8.53
CA HIS A 34 -10.30 -4.79 -8.11
C HIS A 34 -10.83 -4.97 -6.67
N ALA A 35 -10.99 -3.88 -5.90
CA ALA A 35 -11.50 -3.94 -4.54
C ALA A 35 -13.03 -4.13 -4.52
N THR A 36 -13.51 -4.96 -3.60
CA THR A 36 -14.94 -5.25 -3.41
C THR A 36 -15.27 -5.42 -1.94
N GLY A 37 -16.56 -5.30 -1.59
CA GLY A 37 -17.07 -5.59 -0.26
C GLY A 37 -16.48 -4.71 0.84
N ARG A 38 -16.18 -5.29 1.99
CA ARG A 38 -15.53 -4.64 3.13
C ARG A 38 -14.03 -4.48 2.81
N LEU A 39 -13.59 -3.26 2.62
CA LEU A 39 -12.20 -2.94 2.25
C LEU A 39 -11.39 -2.48 3.46
N LEU A 40 -10.27 -3.14 3.73
CA LEU A 40 -9.21 -2.63 4.61
C LEU A 40 -8.11 -1.96 3.80
N MET A 41 -7.72 -0.74 4.18
CA MET A 41 -6.57 -0.04 3.62
C MET A 41 -5.43 -0.04 4.64
N VAL A 42 -4.34 -0.77 4.36
CA VAL A 42 -3.18 -0.81 5.24
C VAL A 42 -2.22 0.31 4.86
N GLY A 43 -1.77 1.10 5.84
CA GLY A 43 -0.89 2.24 5.62
C GLY A 43 -1.53 3.31 4.73
N LEU A 44 -2.75 3.76 5.11
CA LEU A 44 -3.56 4.69 4.32
C LEU A 44 -2.83 6.00 3.96
N GLY A 45 -1.83 6.39 4.76
CA GLY A 45 -1.16 7.67 4.61
C GLY A 45 -2.14 8.85 4.76
N PRO A 46 -1.99 9.95 4.02
CA PRO A 46 -2.91 11.08 4.06
C PRO A 46 -4.23 10.84 3.32
N GLY A 47 -4.50 9.62 2.82
CA GLY A 47 -5.78 9.23 2.22
C GLY A 47 -5.87 9.38 0.70
N ALA A 48 -4.75 9.40 -0.02
CA ALA A 48 -4.76 9.63 -1.47
C ALA A 48 -5.67 8.66 -2.24
N ASP A 49 -5.80 7.43 -1.77
CA ASP A 49 -6.56 6.35 -2.39
C ASP A 49 -8.08 6.45 -2.20
N LEU A 50 -8.55 7.19 -1.18
CA LEU A 50 -9.98 7.35 -0.89
C LEU A 50 -10.79 7.97 -2.04
N LYS A 51 -10.15 8.65 -2.97
CA LYS A 51 -10.82 9.24 -4.15
C LYS A 51 -11.08 8.24 -5.28
N TYR A 52 -10.60 7.00 -5.16
CA TYR A 52 -10.68 5.98 -6.22
C TYR A 52 -11.47 4.75 -5.81
N LEU A 53 -12.19 4.82 -4.70
CA LEU A 53 -13.03 3.71 -4.23
C LEU A 53 -14.07 3.34 -5.30
N PRO A 54 -14.12 2.07 -5.73
CA PRO A 54 -15.13 1.63 -6.69
C PRO A 54 -16.49 1.42 -6.00
N PRO A 55 -17.61 1.48 -6.75
CA PRO A 55 -18.94 1.25 -6.19
C PRO A 55 -19.14 -0.14 -5.56
N ALA A 56 -18.31 -1.11 -5.90
CA ALA A 56 -18.34 -2.46 -5.34
C ALA A 56 -17.82 -2.53 -3.88
N VAL A 57 -17.19 -1.47 -3.38
CA VAL A 57 -16.78 -1.37 -1.97
C VAL A 57 -17.97 -0.90 -1.14
N THR A 58 -18.33 -1.68 -0.13
CA THR A 58 -19.51 -1.43 0.73
C THR A 58 -19.15 -0.72 2.04
N SER A 59 -17.94 -0.93 2.54
CA SER A 59 -17.42 -0.23 3.73
C SER A 59 -15.90 -0.12 3.67
N VAL A 60 -15.34 0.87 4.38
CA VAL A 60 -13.91 1.14 4.41
C VAL A 60 -13.42 1.19 5.85
N ALA A 61 -12.38 0.41 6.13
CA ALA A 61 -11.56 0.54 7.32
C ALA A 61 -10.10 0.82 6.91
N ALA A 62 -9.31 1.37 7.81
CA ALA A 62 -7.90 1.60 7.54
C ALA A 62 -7.05 1.52 8.81
N VAL A 63 -5.79 1.15 8.65
CA VAL A 63 -4.75 1.29 9.68
C VAL A 63 -3.64 2.22 9.18
N GLU A 64 -3.21 3.13 10.06
CA GLU A 64 -2.13 4.08 9.75
C GLU A 64 -1.39 4.45 11.05
N PRO A 65 -0.10 4.14 11.21
CA PRO A 65 0.61 4.40 12.45
C PRO A 65 0.93 5.88 12.70
N VAL A 66 0.98 6.71 11.65
CA VAL A 66 1.36 8.11 11.78
C VAL A 66 0.13 8.97 12.09
N ALA A 67 0.01 9.45 13.33
CA ALA A 67 -1.14 10.24 13.80
C ALA A 67 -1.44 11.48 12.93
N ALA A 68 -0.42 12.12 12.35
CA ALA A 68 -0.61 13.24 11.43
C ALA A 68 -1.33 12.81 10.15
N PHE A 69 -0.96 11.65 9.60
CA PHE A 69 -1.60 11.09 8.42
C PHE A 69 -3.03 10.64 8.72
N ARG A 70 -3.28 9.97 9.87
CA ARG A 70 -4.66 9.61 10.28
C ARG A 70 -5.57 10.84 10.31
N ARG A 71 -5.13 11.95 10.93
CA ARG A 71 -5.90 13.21 10.96
C ARG A 71 -6.16 13.78 9.55
N MET A 72 -5.19 13.69 8.65
CA MET A 72 -5.35 14.17 7.27
C MET A 72 -6.35 13.29 6.51
N ALA A 73 -6.22 11.98 6.63
CA ALA A 73 -7.09 10.99 5.98
C ALA A 73 -8.54 11.12 6.47
N SER A 74 -8.77 11.24 7.79
CA SER A 74 -10.11 11.43 8.37
C SER A 74 -10.78 12.71 7.83
N ARG A 75 -10.05 13.82 7.78
CA ARG A 75 -10.57 15.06 7.20
C ARG A 75 -10.89 14.92 5.71
N LEU A 76 -10.09 14.14 4.98
CA LEU A 76 -10.32 13.89 3.56
C LEU A 76 -11.53 12.98 3.36
N ALA A 77 -11.68 11.92 4.16
CA ALA A 77 -12.82 11.01 4.14
C ALA A 77 -14.14 11.78 4.34
N VAL A 78 -14.23 12.62 5.39
CA VAL A 78 -15.39 13.48 5.65
C VAL A 78 -15.70 14.38 4.45
N ARG A 79 -14.70 15.10 3.90
CA ARG A 79 -14.90 15.97 2.73
C ARG A 79 -15.38 15.24 1.48
N ARG A 80 -15.15 13.93 1.40
CA ARG A 80 -15.55 13.08 0.27
C ARG A 80 -16.82 12.28 0.52
N GLY A 81 -17.42 12.43 1.70
CA GLY A 81 -18.58 11.63 2.10
C GLY A 81 -18.27 10.14 2.25
N VAL A 82 -17.01 9.78 2.50
CA VAL A 82 -16.60 8.40 2.74
C VAL A 82 -16.63 8.13 4.24
N ALA A 83 -17.51 7.23 4.66
CA ALA A 83 -17.46 6.68 6.03
C ALA A 83 -16.29 5.69 6.09
N ALA A 84 -15.25 6.02 6.87
CA ALA A 84 -14.07 5.18 7.04
C ALA A 84 -13.67 5.10 8.52
N ASP A 85 -13.47 3.89 9.01
CA ASP A 85 -12.93 3.62 10.33
C ASP A 85 -11.39 3.59 10.24
N ILE A 86 -10.73 4.67 10.72
CA ILE A 86 -9.28 4.85 10.57
C ILE A 86 -8.61 4.72 11.94
N LEU A 87 -7.98 3.57 12.18
CA LEU A 87 -7.38 3.20 13.45
C LEU A 87 -5.87 3.43 13.48
N ASP A 88 -5.33 3.54 14.70
CA ASP A 88 -3.90 3.41 14.97
C ASP A 88 -3.50 1.94 14.84
N GLY A 89 -2.54 1.65 13.99
CA GLY A 89 -2.07 0.30 13.75
C GLY A 89 -1.03 0.24 12.64
N THR A 90 -0.31 -0.87 12.60
CA THR A 90 0.69 -1.16 11.56
C THR A 90 0.23 -2.37 10.73
N GLY A 91 0.89 -2.60 9.59
CA GLY A 91 0.64 -3.80 8.81
C GLY A 91 1.01 -5.08 9.55
N GLU A 92 1.99 -5.01 10.47
CA GLU A 92 2.45 -6.13 11.28
C GLU A 92 1.53 -6.46 12.48
N SER A 93 0.56 -5.57 12.78
CA SER A 93 -0.42 -5.75 13.86
C SER A 93 -1.70 -5.00 13.50
N ILE A 94 -2.63 -5.72 12.91
CA ILE A 94 -3.90 -5.18 12.40
C ILE A 94 -4.98 -5.38 13.45
N PRO A 95 -5.58 -4.30 14.04
CA PRO A 95 -6.51 -4.38 15.17
C PRO A 95 -7.94 -4.73 14.72
N PHE A 96 -8.09 -5.71 13.85
CA PHE A 96 -9.37 -6.25 13.40
C PHE A 96 -9.39 -7.77 13.56
N ALA A 97 -10.59 -8.33 13.68
CA ALA A 97 -10.79 -9.77 13.83
C ALA A 97 -10.43 -10.54 12.54
N ASP A 98 -10.24 -11.84 12.68
CA ASP A 98 -10.03 -12.75 11.56
C ASP A 98 -11.22 -12.70 10.59
N ASN A 99 -10.96 -12.92 9.31
CA ASN A 99 -12.00 -12.99 8.26
C ASN A 99 -12.98 -11.79 8.24
N SER A 100 -12.45 -10.58 8.51
CA SER A 100 -13.26 -9.36 8.60
C SER A 100 -13.42 -8.61 7.28
N PHE A 101 -12.59 -8.89 6.28
CA PHE A 101 -12.53 -8.11 5.05
C PHE A 101 -12.59 -8.97 3.80
N ASP A 102 -13.30 -8.49 2.80
CA ASP A 102 -13.40 -9.10 1.48
C ASP A 102 -12.24 -8.67 0.57
N SER A 103 -11.68 -7.48 0.84
CA SER A 103 -10.50 -6.95 0.16
C SER A 103 -9.56 -6.24 1.14
N VAL A 104 -8.25 -6.37 0.91
CA VAL A 104 -7.21 -5.56 1.56
C VAL A 104 -6.44 -4.81 0.49
N HIS A 105 -6.21 -3.50 0.67
CA HIS A 105 -5.42 -2.67 -0.25
C HIS A 105 -4.07 -2.29 0.33
N LEU A 106 -3.03 -2.50 -0.48
CA LEU A 106 -1.66 -2.04 -0.26
C LEU A 106 -1.28 -1.04 -1.36
N GLY A 107 -1.21 0.23 -1.00
CA GLY A 107 -0.86 1.32 -1.91
C GLY A 107 0.47 1.98 -1.55
N LEU A 108 1.60 1.41 -1.98
CA LEU A 108 2.97 1.87 -1.69
C LEU A 108 3.34 1.72 -0.21
N VAL A 109 3.03 0.58 0.38
CA VAL A 109 3.17 0.28 1.81
C VAL A 109 4.20 -0.82 2.07
N LEU A 110 4.11 -1.97 1.39
CA LEU A 110 5.05 -3.08 1.60
C LEU A 110 6.51 -2.67 1.40
N CYS A 111 6.78 -1.67 0.58
CA CYS A 111 8.12 -1.13 0.42
C CYS A 111 8.66 -0.48 1.71
N SER A 112 7.80 -0.08 2.65
CA SER A 112 8.14 0.71 3.85
C SER A 112 7.92 0.00 5.19
N VAL A 113 7.18 -1.12 5.23
CA VAL A 113 6.94 -1.88 6.46
C VAL A 113 8.24 -2.47 7.04
N GLY A 114 8.27 -2.70 8.33
CA GLY A 114 9.42 -3.30 9.02
C GLY A 114 9.61 -4.77 8.63
N ASP A 115 8.53 -5.55 8.78
CA ASP A 115 8.48 -6.98 8.49
C ASP A 115 7.38 -7.29 7.46
N VAL A 116 7.81 -7.70 6.27
CA VAL A 116 6.90 -8.05 5.16
C VAL A 116 6.14 -9.35 5.46
N ALA A 117 6.81 -10.34 6.05
CA ALA A 117 6.19 -11.63 6.34
C ALA A 117 5.11 -11.50 7.41
N ALA A 118 5.39 -10.77 8.50
CA ALA A 118 4.41 -10.47 9.54
C ALA A 118 3.22 -9.67 8.96
N THR A 119 3.47 -8.66 8.11
CA THR A 119 2.42 -7.88 7.45
C THR A 119 1.52 -8.77 6.58
N LEU A 120 2.09 -9.64 5.77
CA LEU A 120 1.32 -10.53 4.89
C LEU A 120 0.57 -11.61 5.69
N SER A 121 1.13 -12.07 6.82
CA SER A 121 0.44 -12.98 7.76
C SER A 121 -0.80 -12.34 8.35
N GLU A 122 -0.71 -11.08 8.81
CA GLU A 122 -1.85 -10.34 9.34
C GLU A 122 -2.90 -10.07 8.25
N ILE A 123 -2.48 -9.74 7.03
CA ILE A 123 -3.38 -9.57 5.90
C ILE A 123 -4.14 -10.86 5.60
N ARG A 124 -3.45 -12.02 5.61
CA ARG A 124 -4.12 -13.32 5.47
C ARG A 124 -5.15 -13.56 6.56
N ARG A 125 -4.78 -13.26 7.80
CA ARG A 125 -5.67 -13.47 8.97
C ARG A 125 -6.97 -12.68 8.84
N VAL A 126 -6.89 -11.44 8.41
CA VAL A 126 -8.08 -10.56 8.35
C VAL A 126 -8.90 -10.72 7.07
N LEU A 127 -8.36 -11.30 6.00
CA LEU A 127 -9.09 -11.61 4.78
C LEU A 127 -10.00 -12.82 4.98
N VAL A 128 -11.18 -12.77 4.38
CA VAL A 128 -12.04 -13.96 4.24
C VAL A 128 -11.38 -14.96 3.28
N PRO A 129 -11.69 -16.27 3.37
CA PRO A 129 -11.31 -17.24 2.33
C PRO A 129 -11.71 -16.75 0.93
N GLY A 130 -10.79 -16.86 -0.04
CA GLY A 130 -11.00 -16.32 -1.38
C GLY A 130 -10.97 -14.78 -1.48
N GLY A 131 -10.68 -14.08 -0.40
CA GLY A 131 -10.56 -12.61 -0.36
C GLY A 131 -9.40 -12.08 -1.21
N ARG A 132 -9.44 -10.79 -1.54
CA ARG A 132 -8.49 -10.18 -2.49
C ARG A 132 -7.49 -9.25 -1.80
N LEU A 133 -6.22 -9.43 -2.10
CA LEU A 133 -5.16 -8.48 -1.82
C LEU A 133 -4.94 -7.59 -3.05
N VAL A 134 -5.36 -6.34 -2.98
CA VAL A 134 -5.24 -5.34 -4.06
C VAL A 134 -3.93 -4.58 -3.89
N VAL A 135 -3.11 -4.54 -4.93
CA VAL A 135 -1.70 -4.13 -4.83
C VAL A 135 -1.36 -3.03 -5.83
N LEU A 136 -0.68 -2.01 -5.33
CA LEU A 136 0.14 -1.08 -6.10
C LEU A 136 1.42 -0.81 -5.32
N GLU A 137 2.54 -1.45 -5.69
CA GLU A 137 3.77 -1.42 -4.88
C GLU A 137 5.03 -1.23 -5.74
N HIS A 138 6.04 -0.56 -5.16
CA HIS A 138 7.38 -0.56 -5.73
C HIS A 138 7.96 -1.97 -5.71
N ILE A 139 8.67 -2.35 -6.75
CA ILE A 139 9.38 -3.62 -6.81
C ILE A 139 10.81 -3.45 -7.28
N ARG A 140 11.63 -4.43 -6.96
CA ARG A 140 12.98 -4.55 -7.50
C ARG A 140 12.90 -4.75 -9.01
N GLY A 141 13.63 -3.94 -9.75
CA GLY A 141 13.80 -4.09 -11.20
C GLY A 141 14.77 -5.22 -11.56
N GLU A 142 14.79 -5.57 -12.82
CA GLU A 142 15.72 -6.56 -13.36
C GLU A 142 17.08 -5.95 -13.75
N GLY A 143 18.08 -6.81 -13.91
CA GLY A 143 19.39 -6.48 -14.44
C GLY A 143 20.06 -5.31 -13.71
N ALA A 144 20.54 -4.32 -14.46
CA ALA A 144 21.26 -3.15 -13.94
C ALA A 144 20.37 -2.28 -13.02
N THR A 145 19.06 -2.16 -13.33
CA THR A 145 18.13 -1.39 -12.49
C THR A 145 18.05 -1.97 -11.07
N GLY A 146 17.91 -3.29 -10.95
CA GLY A 146 17.84 -3.94 -9.63
C GLY A 146 19.16 -3.81 -8.86
N ARG A 147 20.31 -3.98 -9.51
CA ARG A 147 21.61 -3.79 -8.86
C ARG A 147 21.80 -2.37 -8.33
N LEU A 148 21.36 -1.37 -9.09
CA LEU A 148 21.45 0.02 -8.67
C LEU A 148 20.46 0.33 -7.52
N GLN A 149 19.27 -0.25 -7.55
CA GLN A 149 18.32 -0.16 -6.43
C GLN A 149 18.91 -0.79 -5.15
N ASP A 150 19.57 -1.95 -5.25
CA ASP A 150 20.22 -2.60 -4.10
C ASP A 150 21.28 -1.68 -3.47
N LEU A 151 22.10 -1.03 -4.29
CA LEU A 151 23.15 -0.12 -3.83
C LEU A 151 22.61 1.10 -3.08
N ILE A 152 21.50 1.66 -3.54
CA ILE A 152 20.96 2.91 -2.96
C ILE A 152 19.81 2.67 -1.96
N ALA A 153 19.36 1.43 -1.75
CA ALA A 153 18.17 1.13 -0.92
C ALA A 153 18.28 1.72 0.50
N THR A 154 19.44 1.63 1.14
CA THR A 154 19.65 2.16 2.49
C THR A 154 19.57 3.69 2.54
N PRO A 155 20.41 4.45 1.82
CA PRO A 155 20.31 5.91 1.85
C PRO A 155 18.96 6.42 1.34
N TRP A 156 18.36 5.75 0.34
CA TRP A 156 17.02 6.09 -0.13
C TRP A 156 15.96 5.96 0.98
N SER A 157 16.00 4.87 1.76
CA SER A 157 15.04 4.65 2.83
C SER A 157 15.03 5.75 3.90
N TRP A 158 16.17 6.40 4.15
CA TRP A 158 16.25 7.51 5.12
C TRP A 158 15.50 8.76 4.65
N VAL A 159 15.52 9.07 3.37
CA VAL A 159 14.87 10.26 2.80
C VAL A 159 13.44 9.99 2.35
N ALA A 160 13.11 8.74 2.03
CA ALA A 160 11.83 8.33 1.47
C ALA A 160 10.92 7.60 2.48
N GLY A 161 10.97 7.98 3.76
CA GLY A 161 10.03 7.48 4.79
C GLY A 161 10.10 5.97 5.03
N GLY A 162 11.27 5.35 4.88
CA GLY A 162 11.46 3.92 5.06
C GLY A 162 11.33 3.09 3.78
N CYS A 163 10.99 3.70 2.64
CA CYS A 163 10.81 3.00 1.37
C CYS A 163 12.09 2.28 0.92
N LYS A 164 11.99 0.99 0.70
CA LYS A 164 13.02 0.11 0.12
C LYS A 164 12.56 -0.31 -1.28
N PRO A 165 13.04 0.34 -2.34
CA PRO A 165 12.54 0.15 -3.71
C PRO A 165 12.98 -1.17 -4.34
N ASN A 166 13.86 -1.92 -3.66
CA ASN A 166 14.44 -3.17 -4.12
C ASN A 166 13.77 -4.42 -3.54
N ARG A 167 12.56 -4.31 -2.98
CA ARG A 167 11.84 -5.48 -2.45
C ARG A 167 11.29 -6.35 -3.58
N ARG A 168 11.36 -7.68 -3.38
CA ARG A 168 10.77 -8.69 -4.27
C ARG A 168 9.34 -8.97 -3.83
N THR A 169 8.50 -7.94 -3.92
CA THR A 169 7.14 -7.94 -3.36
C THR A 169 6.27 -9.06 -3.92
N GLY A 170 6.35 -9.35 -5.23
CA GLY A 170 5.57 -10.44 -5.84
C GLY A 170 5.95 -11.81 -5.29
N GLU A 171 7.25 -12.08 -5.12
CA GLU A 171 7.74 -13.33 -4.52
C GLU A 171 7.28 -13.46 -3.06
N ALA A 172 7.30 -12.37 -2.29
CA ALA A 172 6.84 -12.37 -0.91
C ALA A 172 5.33 -12.65 -0.79
N ILE A 173 4.51 -12.06 -1.67
CA ILE A 173 3.06 -12.31 -1.71
C ILE A 173 2.78 -13.78 -2.07
N ALA A 174 3.47 -14.33 -3.07
CA ALA A 174 3.32 -15.75 -3.43
C ALA A 174 3.74 -16.69 -2.28
N ALA A 175 4.89 -16.41 -1.65
CA ALA A 175 5.38 -17.17 -0.50
C ALA A 175 4.44 -17.10 0.72
N ALA A 176 3.65 -16.04 0.84
CA ALA A 176 2.61 -15.92 1.85
C ALA A 176 1.32 -16.69 1.51
N GLY A 177 1.27 -17.46 0.40
CA GLY A 177 0.14 -18.31 0.05
C GLY A 177 -0.98 -17.58 -0.69
N PHE A 178 -0.65 -16.56 -1.47
CA PHE A 178 -1.60 -15.93 -2.39
C PHE A 178 -1.38 -16.43 -3.82
N ASP A 179 -2.47 -16.65 -4.55
CA ASP A 179 -2.42 -16.75 -6.01
C ASP A 179 -2.17 -15.36 -6.60
N ILE A 180 -1.06 -15.23 -7.31
CA ILE A 180 -0.58 -13.97 -7.89
C ILE A 180 -0.89 -13.81 -9.38
N ALA A 181 -1.70 -14.68 -9.98
CA ALA A 181 -2.02 -14.65 -11.41
C ALA A 181 -2.64 -13.31 -11.86
N GLY A 182 -3.32 -12.59 -10.97
CA GLY A 182 -3.86 -11.26 -11.23
C GLY A 182 -2.86 -10.10 -11.05
N LEU A 183 -1.62 -10.36 -10.63
CA LEU A 183 -0.57 -9.35 -10.49
C LEU A 183 0.28 -9.23 -11.76
N ARG A 184 0.67 -8.01 -12.09
CA ARG A 184 1.57 -7.73 -13.22
C ARG A 184 2.58 -6.64 -12.89
N ALA A 185 3.79 -6.78 -13.40
CA ALA A 185 4.78 -5.73 -13.36
C ALA A 185 4.40 -4.63 -14.36
N VAL A 186 4.42 -3.37 -13.91
CA VAL A 186 4.13 -2.21 -14.73
C VAL A 186 5.26 -1.18 -14.64
N ARG A 187 5.56 -0.54 -15.76
CA ARG A 187 6.49 0.60 -15.78
C ARG A 187 5.68 1.88 -15.64
N THR A 188 5.84 2.54 -14.49
CA THR A 188 5.25 3.86 -14.25
C THR A 188 6.20 4.96 -14.74
N PRO A 189 5.70 6.19 -14.99
CA PRO A 189 6.56 7.33 -15.31
C PRO A 189 7.30 7.90 -14.10
N VAL A 190 7.17 7.26 -12.93
CA VAL A 190 7.87 7.65 -11.70
C VAL A 190 9.38 7.59 -11.92
N PRO A 191 10.15 8.58 -11.44
CA PRO A 191 11.59 8.58 -11.53
C PRO A 191 12.24 7.39 -10.81
N PHE A 192 13.46 7.03 -11.24
CA PHE A 192 14.30 6.11 -10.48
C PHE A 192 14.47 6.62 -9.03
N PRO A 193 14.47 5.74 -8.02
CA PRO A 193 14.55 4.28 -8.05
C PRO A 193 13.20 3.55 -8.04
N CYS A 194 12.09 4.27 -8.03
CA CYS A 194 10.74 3.71 -7.80
C CYS A 194 10.00 3.33 -9.10
N LYS A 195 10.68 3.30 -10.25
CA LYS A 195 10.05 3.12 -11.56
C LYS A 195 9.33 1.79 -11.78
N PRO A 196 9.88 0.61 -11.40
CA PRO A 196 9.15 -0.64 -11.49
C PRO A 196 8.09 -0.74 -10.39
N HIS A 197 6.87 -1.15 -10.76
CA HIS A 197 5.77 -1.40 -9.83
C HIS A 197 5.14 -2.74 -10.09
N LEU A 198 4.52 -3.31 -9.05
CA LEU A 198 3.59 -4.42 -9.13
C LEU A 198 2.18 -3.86 -8.97
N GLN A 199 1.25 -4.27 -9.84
CA GLN A 199 -0.12 -3.78 -9.84
C GLN A 199 -1.12 -4.90 -10.16
N GLY A 200 -2.28 -4.86 -9.52
CA GLY A 200 -3.38 -5.78 -9.75
C GLY A 200 -3.93 -6.33 -8.43
N PHE A 201 -4.28 -7.60 -8.42
CA PHE A 201 -4.74 -8.28 -7.21
C PHE A 201 -4.15 -9.69 -7.11
N ALA A 202 -4.06 -10.16 -5.88
CA ALA A 202 -3.77 -11.56 -5.55
C ALA A 202 -4.95 -12.12 -4.77
N THR A 203 -5.24 -13.42 -4.91
CA THR A 203 -6.35 -14.08 -4.21
C THR A 203 -5.79 -14.95 -3.10
N LEU A 204 -6.41 -14.89 -1.92
CA LEU A 204 -6.07 -15.80 -0.83
C LEU A 204 -6.47 -17.22 -1.22
N VAL A 205 -5.49 -18.11 -1.26
CA VAL A 205 -5.72 -19.55 -1.49
C VAL A 205 -6.00 -20.20 -0.15
N ASP A 206 -7.03 -21.05 -0.12
CA ASP A 206 -7.45 -21.83 1.07
C ASP A 206 -6.37 -22.82 1.54
#